data_d3debc67034cd33744c61906babfe073
#
_entry.id   d3debc67034cd33744c61906babfe073
#
_cell.length_a   1.000
_cell.length_b   1.000
_cell.length_c   1.000
_cell.angle_alpha   90.00
_cell.angle_beta   90.00
_cell.angle_gamma   90.00
#
_symmetry.space_group_name_H-M   'P 1'
#
loop_
_entity.id
_entity.type
_entity.pdbx_description
1 polymer ?
#
loop_
_entity_poly.entity_id
_entity_poly.type
_entity_poly.pdbx_seq_one_letter_code
_entity_poly.pdbx_strand_id
1 'polypeptide(L)'
;MFFAADTEVNGIVFNAGASSFTFINQAPTVTISGKGITNNSGIVQNFTPGPGQITFTNSATAGSSTSFTNTGAIVFAGSSSAGNATFSNDGELTFLNTSTAGDATFINEGGKVSGAGGATIVFDTGSTAGNALITTNGGAVSGAFNAETLFRANAGNATLIANGGSGGAPGGLIHFVDASRGGTARVEAFGNGSLDISGHAAPGMTVGSMEGNGRVFLGSRKLTVGSNNQNTNFSGSIQDGGANGGIGGSLAKTGTGELVLARRNTYTGGTIITRGHLTVNNQGGSGTGIGPVQINGGFFGGAGTIAGAVNVGNGVAAGAVLLPGTAGTAASLTINNSLTFNALSTYECVLVRTTPAVGKVNALGVIIHSGVTFEFVDRTTGSLTPGAVFTAINNISANPISGTFANLADGTTFSSGGNTFKANYRGGTGNDLTLTVQ
;
A
#
# COMPACT_ATOMS: atom_id res chain seq x y z
N MET A 1 -15.43 -39.27 -11.21
CA MET A 1 -15.65 -40.09 -10.03
C MET A 1 -16.65 -39.34 -9.17
N PHE A 2 -17.69 -40.02 -8.65
CA PHE A 2 -18.74 -39.42 -7.84
C PHE A 2 -18.67 -40.03 -6.44
N PHE A 3 -18.72 -39.19 -5.41
CA PHE A 3 -18.90 -39.59 -4.02
C PHE A 3 -20.38 -39.32 -3.65
N ALA A 4 -21.07 -40.34 -3.16
CA ALA A 4 -22.49 -40.27 -2.81
C ALA A 4 -22.77 -40.26 -1.29
N ALA A 5 -21.71 -40.40 -0.47
CA ALA A 5 -21.75 -40.37 0.98
C ALA A 5 -20.47 -39.74 1.54
N ASP A 6 -20.47 -39.35 2.80
CA ASP A 6 -19.27 -38.92 3.49
C ASP A 6 -18.15 -39.92 3.30
N THR A 7 -17.02 -39.44 2.84
CA THR A 7 -15.90 -40.27 2.43
C THR A 7 -14.59 -39.70 2.97
N GLU A 8 -13.81 -40.53 3.65
CA GLU A 8 -12.44 -40.14 4.05
C GLU A 8 -11.42 -40.97 3.26
N VAL A 9 -10.38 -40.31 2.78
CA VAL A 9 -9.25 -40.91 2.08
C VAL A 9 -7.93 -40.36 2.64
N ASN A 10 -6.94 -41.22 2.75
CA ASN A 10 -5.60 -40.83 3.17
C ASN A 10 -4.89 -39.94 2.13
N GLY A 11 -5.22 -40.13 0.84
CA GLY A 11 -4.69 -39.33 -0.26
C GLY A 11 -5.18 -39.82 -1.61
N ILE A 12 -4.93 -39.00 -2.64
CA ILE A 12 -5.27 -39.29 -4.04
C ILE A 12 -3.97 -39.19 -4.84
N VAL A 13 -3.63 -40.29 -5.58
CA VAL A 13 -2.41 -40.32 -6.39
C VAL A 13 -2.78 -40.53 -7.85
N PHE A 14 -2.29 -39.63 -8.69
CA PHE A 14 -2.30 -39.77 -10.14
C PHE A 14 -0.91 -40.20 -10.59
N ASN A 15 -0.79 -41.40 -11.12
CA ASN A 15 0.47 -41.95 -11.58
C ASN A 15 0.93 -41.29 -12.89
N ALA A 16 2.18 -41.49 -13.25
CA ALA A 16 2.75 -41.03 -14.52
C ALA A 16 1.91 -41.57 -15.70
N GLY A 17 1.58 -40.69 -16.64
CA GLY A 17 0.77 -41.02 -17.80
C GLY A 17 -0.74 -41.17 -17.55
N ALA A 18 -1.22 -40.92 -16.32
CA ALA A 18 -2.66 -40.90 -16.08
C ALA A 18 -3.33 -39.80 -16.92
N SER A 19 -4.47 -40.12 -17.50
CA SER A 19 -5.29 -39.14 -18.24
C SER A 19 -5.84 -38.04 -17.34
N SER A 20 -6.38 -36.97 -17.90
CA SER A 20 -7.07 -35.94 -17.13
C SER A 20 -8.36 -36.49 -16.53
N PHE A 21 -8.52 -36.32 -15.23
CA PHE A 21 -9.73 -36.69 -14.50
C PHE A 21 -10.42 -35.41 -13.97
N THR A 22 -11.74 -35.50 -13.85
CA THR A 22 -12.54 -34.53 -13.11
C THR A 22 -13.21 -35.25 -11.96
N PHE A 23 -12.89 -34.83 -10.74
CA PHE A 23 -13.56 -35.27 -9.52
C PHE A 23 -14.72 -34.32 -9.24
N ILE A 24 -15.93 -34.89 -9.18
CA ILE A 24 -17.13 -34.13 -8.84
C ILE A 24 -17.60 -34.62 -7.47
N ASN A 25 -17.60 -33.74 -6.48
CA ASN A 25 -18.14 -34.03 -5.17
C ASN A 25 -19.62 -33.62 -5.12
N GLN A 26 -20.50 -34.60 -5.00
CA GLN A 26 -21.94 -34.40 -4.73
C GLN A 26 -22.32 -34.97 -3.34
N ALA A 27 -21.36 -35.53 -2.61
CA ALA A 27 -21.54 -35.98 -1.26
C ALA A 27 -21.56 -34.81 -0.28
N PRO A 28 -22.09 -34.98 0.95
CA PRO A 28 -21.98 -33.96 1.98
C PRO A 28 -20.52 -33.56 2.24
N THR A 29 -19.61 -34.53 2.47
CA THR A 29 -18.21 -34.24 2.75
C THR A 29 -17.26 -35.27 2.16
N VAL A 30 -16.16 -34.81 1.54
CA VAL A 30 -14.98 -35.62 1.22
C VAL A 30 -13.80 -35.11 2.04
N THR A 31 -13.27 -35.95 2.92
CA THR A 31 -12.13 -35.63 3.76
C THR A 31 -10.86 -36.26 3.20
N ILE A 32 -9.81 -35.46 3.03
CA ILE A 32 -8.46 -35.91 2.65
C ILE A 32 -7.57 -35.67 3.86
N SER A 33 -7.19 -36.76 4.57
CA SER A 33 -6.64 -36.68 5.93
C SER A 33 -5.16 -37.03 6.07
N GLY A 34 -4.52 -37.54 5.00
CA GLY A 34 -3.13 -37.99 5.05
C GLY A 34 -2.17 -37.15 4.22
N LYS A 35 -1.59 -37.73 3.16
CA LYS A 35 -0.63 -37.05 2.30
C LYS A 35 -1.25 -35.99 1.38
N GLY A 36 -2.57 -36.04 1.16
CA GLY A 36 -3.22 -35.15 0.24
C GLY A 36 -3.22 -35.65 -1.20
N ILE A 37 -3.14 -34.73 -2.15
CA ILE A 37 -3.15 -35.02 -3.58
C ILE A 37 -1.72 -35.03 -4.11
N THR A 38 -1.32 -36.14 -4.75
CA THR A 38 -0.05 -36.28 -5.45
C THR A 38 -0.31 -36.48 -6.94
N ASN A 39 0.08 -35.53 -7.75
CA ASN A 39 -0.12 -35.59 -9.19
C ASN A 39 1.22 -35.79 -9.93
N ASN A 40 1.47 -37.02 -10.39
CA ASN A 40 2.64 -37.40 -11.19
C ASN A 40 2.28 -37.56 -12.67
N SER A 41 1.06 -37.25 -13.10
CA SER A 41 0.58 -37.49 -14.45
C SER A 41 1.21 -36.58 -15.53
N GLY A 42 1.77 -35.45 -15.10
CA GLY A 42 2.29 -34.41 -15.99
C GLY A 42 1.23 -33.48 -16.57
N ILE A 43 -0.05 -33.69 -16.25
CA ILE A 43 -1.18 -32.84 -16.70
C ILE A 43 -2.04 -32.42 -15.51
N VAL A 44 -2.85 -31.36 -15.69
CA VAL A 44 -3.72 -30.84 -14.64
C VAL A 44 -4.85 -31.83 -14.33
N GLN A 45 -5.09 -32.07 -13.05
CA GLN A 45 -6.20 -32.86 -12.54
C GLN A 45 -7.26 -31.93 -11.93
N ASN A 46 -8.54 -32.15 -12.27
CA ASN A 46 -9.61 -31.22 -11.95
C ASN A 46 -10.49 -31.72 -10.81
N PHE A 47 -10.84 -30.81 -9.91
CA PHE A 47 -11.72 -31.04 -8.76
C PHE A 47 -12.87 -30.03 -8.79
N THR A 48 -14.09 -30.51 -8.74
CA THR A 48 -15.28 -29.66 -8.72
C THR A 48 -16.08 -30.01 -7.45
N PRO A 49 -15.76 -29.37 -6.31
CA PRO A 49 -16.65 -29.41 -5.17
C PRO A 49 -17.98 -28.77 -5.60
N GLY A 50 -18.99 -29.60 -5.76
CA GLY A 50 -20.37 -29.16 -6.01
C GLY A 50 -20.98 -28.59 -4.71
N PRO A 51 -22.26 -28.84 -4.43
CA PRO A 51 -22.90 -28.37 -3.20
C PRO A 51 -22.35 -29.00 -1.92
N GLY A 52 -21.46 -29.99 -2.03
CA GLY A 52 -20.79 -30.62 -0.89
C GLY A 52 -19.50 -29.91 -0.47
N GLN A 53 -18.79 -30.51 0.49
CA GLN A 53 -17.54 -29.98 1.05
C GLN A 53 -16.36 -30.88 0.73
N ILE A 54 -15.20 -30.28 0.42
CA ILE A 54 -13.90 -30.96 0.46
C ILE A 54 -13.11 -30.43 1.65
N THR A 55 -12.66 -31.33 2.53
CA THR A 55 -11.86 -30.98 3.70
C THR A 55 -10.46 -31.57 3.58
N PHE A 56 -9.44 -30.73 3.60
CA PHE A 56 -8.05 -31.15 3.82
C PHE A 56 -7.74 -31.00 5.30
N THR A 57 -7.24 -32.07 5.94
CA THR A 57 -6.96 -32.04 7.38
C THR A 57 -5.59 -32.66 7.70
N ASN A 58 -5.17 -32.60 8.96
CA ASN A 58 -3.84 -33.00 9.38
C ASN A 58 -2.74 -32.25 8.61
N SER A 59 -1.95 -32.94 7.78
CA SER A 59 -0.91 -32.36 6.92
C SER A 59 -1.19 -32.54 5.42
N ALA A 60 -2.43 -32.81 5.06
CA ALA A 60 -2.82 -33.02 3.67
C ALA A 60 -2.55 -31.79 2.80
N THR A 61 -2.07 -32.00 1.58
CA THR A 61 -1.89 -30.93 0.60
C THR A 61 -2.85 -31.08 -0.58
N ALA A 62 -3.30 -29.96 -1.14
CA ALA A 62 -4.01 -29.96 -2.44
C ALA A 62 -3.05 -30.24 -3.62
N GLY A 63 -1.73 -30.26 -3.36
CA GLY A 63 -0.70 -30.66 -4.31
C GLY A 63 -0.33 -29.57 -5.31
N SER A 64 0.20 -30.04 -6.45
CA SER A 64 0.56 -29.21 -7.60
C SER A 64 -0.08 -29.77 -8.87
N SER A 65 -0.24 -28.94 -9.89
CA SER A 65 -0.95 -29.29 -11.12
C SER A 65 -2.37 -29.83 -10.85
N THR A 66 -3.03 -29.26 -9.86
CA THR A 66 -4.43 -29.51 -9.50
C THR A 66 -5.22 -28.23 -9.65
N SER A 67 -6.43 -28.32 -10.15
CA SER A 67 -7.34 -27.21 -10.36
C SER A 67 -8.68 -27.46 -9.68
N PHE A 68 -9.11 -26.51 -8.86
CA PHE A 68 -10.38 -26.59 -8.13
C PHE A 68 -11.34 -25.53 -8.68
N THR A 69 -12.52 -25.97 -9.11
CA THR A 69 -13.64 -25.07 -9.43
C THR A 69 -14.67 -25.22 -8.31
N ASN A 70 -14.58 -24.34 -7.31
CA ASN A 70 -15.38 -24.43 -6.09
C ASN A 70 -16.69 -23.65 -6.21
N THR A 71 -17.83 -24.35 -6.12
CA THR A 71 -19.18 -23.76 -6.02
C THR A 71 -19.85 -24.13 -4.68
N GLY A 72 -19.18 -24.91 -3.83
CA GLY A 72 -19.62 -25.30 -2.50
C GLY A 72 -18.65 -24.79 -1.43
N ALA A 73 -18.07 -25.74 -0.66
CA ALA A 73 -17.11 -25.41 0.38
C ALA A 73 -15.79 -26.19 0.26
N ILE A 74 -14.68 -25.52 0.48
CA ILE A 74 -13.37 -26.15 0.69
C ILE A 74 -12.81 -25.69 2.03
N VAL A 75 -12.40 -26.64 2.86
CA VAL A 75 -11.80 -26.37 4.18
C VAL A 75 -10.41 -26.94 4.26
N PHE A 76 -9.47 -26.09 4.64
CA PHE A 76 -8.11 -26.50 5.05
C PHE A 76 -8.02 -26.39 6.57
N ALA A 77 -7.78 -27.53 7.26
CA ALA A 77 -7.73 -27.60 8.72
C ALA A 77 -6.45 -28.32 9.19
N GLY A 78 -6.15 -28.23 10.49
CA GLY A 78 -4.90 -28.77 11.04
C GLY A 78 -3.69 -27.99 10.51
N SER A 79 -2.70 -28.69 9.95
CA SER A 79 -1.53 -28.12 9.27
C SER A 79 -1.55 -28.37 7.76
N SER A 80 -2.74 -28.50 7.18
CA SER A 80 -2.92 -28.75 5.75
C SER A 80 -2.52 -27.56 4.89
N SER A 81 -2.28 -27.80 3.59
CA SER A 81 -1.78 -26.81 2.66
C SER A 81 -2.53 -26.83 1.32
N ALA A 82 -2.82 -25.66 0.77
CA ALA A 82 -3.29 -25.57 -0.61
C ALA A 82 -2.15 -25.86 -1.64
N GLY A 83 -0.89 -25.97 -1.18
CA GLY A 83 0.25 -26.31 -2.03
C GLY A 83 0.48 -25.27 -3.12
N ASN A 84 0.56 -25.76 -4.38
CA ASN A 84 0.69 -24.94 -5.59
C ASN A 84 -0.54 -25.12 -6.50
N ALA A 85 -1.70 -25.43 -5.91
CA ALA A 85 -2.93 -25.63 -6.65
C ALA A 85 -3.55 -24.33 -7.14
N THR A 86 -4.44 -24.41 -8.11
CA THR A 86 -5.23 -23.27 -8.60
C THR A 86 -6.67 -23.42 -8.17
N PHE A 87 -7.26 -22.34 -7.68
CA PHE A 87 -8.66 -22.30 -7.21
C PHE A 87 -9.43 -21.19 -7.93
N SER A 88 -10.50 -21.57 -8.62
CA SER A 88 -11.59 -20.66 -9.01
C SER A 88 -12.71 -20.83 -7.99
N ASN A 89 -12.93 -19.82 -7.16
CA ASN A 89 -13.84 -19.89 -6.04
C ASN A 89 -15.10 -19.05 -6.30
N ASP A 90 -16.23 -19.73 -6.47
CA ASP A 90 -17.58 -19.16 -6.51
C ASP A 90 -18.39 -19.50 -5.23
N GLY A 91 -17.74 -20.15 -4.23
CA GLY A 91 -18.34 -20.59 -2.98
C GLY A 91 -17.57 -20.12 -1.75
N GLU A 92 -17.41 -20.99 -0.78
CA GLU A 92 -16.65 -20.72 0.44
C GLU A 92 -15.32 -21.49 0.48
N LEU A 93 -14.24 -20.83 0.88
CA LEU A 93 -12.95 -21.44 1.09
C LEU A 93 -12.38 -20.95 2.43
N THR A 94 -12.09 -21.88 3.34
CA THR A 94 -11.72 -21.53 4.72
C THR A 94 -10.42 -22.22 5.13
N PHE A 95 -9.49 -21.44 5.70
CA PHE A 95 -8.25 -21.89 6.32
C PHE A 95 -8.38 -21.78 7.83
N LEU A 96 -8.22 -22.91 8.54
CA LEU A 96 -8.36 -23.02 9.99
C LEU A 96 -7.05 -23.52 10.63
N ASN A 97 -6.90 -23.30 11.92
CA ASN A 97 -5.77 -23.75 12.72
C ASN A 97 -4.42 -23.25 12.18
N THR A 98 -3.47 -24.13 11.86
CA THR A 98 -2.16 -23.75 11.31
C THR A 98 -2.05 -24.04 9.81
N SER A 99 -3.18 -24.15 9.12
CA SER A 99 -3.19 -24.38 7.67
C SER A 99 -2.64 -23.21 6.88
N THR A 100 -2.19 -23.48 5.67
CA THR A 100 -1.57 -22.48 4.80
C THR A 100 -2.09 -22.53 3.37
N ALA A 101 -2.22 -21.36 2.74
CA ALA A 101 -2.47 -21.28 1.30
C ALA A 101 -1.21 -21.63 0.47
N GLY A 102 -0.01 -21.67 1.09
CA GLY A 102 1.23 -22.05 0.41
C GLY A 102 1.60 -21.07 -0.71
N ASP A 103 1.87 -21.63 -1.89
CA ASP A 103 2.15 -20.89 -3.14
C ASP A 103 0.98 -20.97 -4.13
N ALA A 104 -0.22 -21.28 -3.67
CA ALA A 104 -1.40 -21.49 -4.50
C ALA A 104 -1.93 -20.17 -5.10
N THR A 105 -2.67 -20.31 -6.20
CA THR A 105 -3.37 -19.19 -6.86
C THR A 105 -4.87 -19.31 -6.64
N PHE A 106 -5.47 -18.22 -6.19
CA PHE A 106 -6.91 -18.13 -5.95
C PHE A 106 -7.53 -17.00 -6.77
N ILE A 107 -8.63 -17.32 -7.43
CA ILE A 107 -9.55 -16.34 -8.03
C ILE A 107 -10.86 -16.44 -7.25
N ASN A 108 -11.13 -15.44 -6.42
CA ASN A 108 -12.33 -15.34 -5.60
C ASN A 108 -13.36 -14.47 -6.33
N GLU A 109 -14.43 -15.08 -6.81
CA GLU A 109 -15.32 -14.49 -7.80
C GLU A 109 -16.47 -13.71 -7.16
N GLY A 110 -16.77 -12.53 -7.70
CA GLY A 110 -17.97 -11.79 -7.37
C GLY A 110 -19.22 -12.37 -8.00
N GLY A 111 -20.38 -11.99 -7.50
CA GLY A 111 -21.66 -12.41 -8.04
C GLY A 111 -21.81 -12.07 -9.53
N LYS A 112 -22.32 -13.01 -10.32
CA LYS A 112 -22.39 -12.93 -11.80
C LYS A 112 -23.72 -12.38 -12.32
N VAL A 113 -24.76 -12.40 -11.48
CA VAL A 113 -26.08 -11.86 -11.79
C VAL A 113 -26.61 -11.02 -10.62
N SER A 114 -27.56 -10.15 -10.88
CA SER A 114 -28.17 -9.31 -9.83
C SER A 114 -28.74 -10.18 -8.70
N GLY A 115 -28.45 -9.83 -7.46
CA GLY A 115 -28.81 -10.56 -6.25
C GLY A 115 -27.91 -11.75 -5.92
N ALA A 116 -26.97 -12.15 -6.79
CA ALA A 116 -26.04 -13.22 -6.49
C ALA A 116 -24.97 -12.75 -5.49
N GLY A 117 -24.69 -13.58 -4.47
CA GLY A 117 -23.57 -13.41 -3.55
C GLY A 117 -22.21 -13.50 -4.26
N GLY A 118 -21.21 -12.87 -3.73
CA GLY A 118 -19.82 -13.14 -4.07
C GLY A 118 -19.23 -14.26 -3.22
N ALA A 119 -18.18 -14.87 -3.70
CA ALA A 119 -17.47 -15.92 -3.01
C ALA A 119 -16.66 -15.36 -1.82
N THR A 120 -16.33 -16.24 -0.88
CA THR A 120 -15.52 -15.89 0.29
C THR A 120 -14.27 -16.76 0.43
N ILE A 121 -13.16 -16.12 0.80
CA ILE A 121 -11.96 -16.79 1.30
C ILE A 121 -11.72 -16.28 2.72
N VAL A 122 -11.65 -17.20 3.69
CA VAL A 122 -11.46 -16.86 5.10
C VAL A 122 -10.15 -17.47 5.61
N PHE A 123 -9.27 -16.64 6.12
CA PHE A 123 -8.11 -17.06 6.91
C PHE A 123 -8.41 -16.85 8.39
N ASP A 124 -8.72 -17.91 9.11
CA ASP A 124 -9.04 -17.83 10.53
C ASP A 124 -7.79 -17.97 11.39
N THR A 125 -7.91 -17.64 12.67
CA THR A 125 -6.83 -17.52 13.64
C THR A 125 -5.85 -18.71 13.59
N GLY A 126 -4.56 -18.39 13.44
CA GLY A 126 -3.48 -19.36 13.36
C GLY A 126 -3.07 -19.74 11.93
N SER A 127 -3.94 -19.54 10.94
CA SER A 127 -3.64 -19.85 9.53
C SER A 127 -2.78 -18.78 8.86
N THR A 128 -2.34 -19.05 7.63
CA THR A 128 -1.56 -18.08 6.86
C THR A 128 -1.84 -18.17 5.35
N ALA A 129 -1.82 -17.02 4.67
CA ALA A 129 -1.85 -17.00 3.21
C ALA A 129 -0.51 -17.39 2.57
N GLY A 130 0.58 -17.50 3.34
CA GLY A 130 1.90 -17.91 2.81
C GLY A 130 2.42 -16.94 1.75
N ASN A 131 2.71 -17.46 0.55
CA ASN A 131 3.12 -16.67 -0.62
C ASN A 131 2.03 -16.66 -1.72
N ALA A 132 0.80 -17.01 -1.40
CA ALA A 132 -0.28 -17.18 -2.35
C ALA A 132 -0.56 -15.90 -3.17
N LEU A 133 -1.03 -16.11 -4.40
CA LEU A 133 -1.65 -15.06 -5.21
C LEU A 133 -3.17 -15.16 -5.04
N ILE A 134 -3.78 -14.13 -4.46
CA ILE A 134 -5.23 -14.08 -4.20
C ILE A 134 -5.84 -12.90 -4.92
N THR A 135 -6.67 -13.17 -5.91
CA THR A 135 -7.46 -12.17 -6.63
C THR A 135 -8.90 -12.21 -6.12
N THR A 136 -9.39 -11.08 -5.63
CA THR A 136 -10.74 -10.91 -5.10
C THR A 136 -11.52 -9.98 -6.01
N ASN A 137 -12.49 -10.52 -6.72
CA ASN A 137 -13.22 -9.81 -7.78
C ASN A 137 -14.46 -9.09 -7.25
N GLY A 138 -14.78 -7.96 -7.86
CA GLY A 138 -16.06 -7.29 -7.65
C GLY A 138 -17.22 -8.01 -8.36
N GLY A 139 -18.44 -7.58 -8.06
CA GLY A 139 -19.64 -8.07 -8.76
C GLY A 139 -19.58 -7.77 -10.25
N ALA A 140 -20.09 -8.69 -11.08
CA ALA A 140 -19.99 -8.59 -12.54
C ALA A 140 -21.07 -7.68 -13.16
N VAL A 141 -22.19 -7.47 -12.47
CA VAL A 141 -23.31 -6.64 -12.93
C VAL A 141 -23.92 -5.87 -11.77
N SER A 142 -24.68 -4.83 -12.07
CA SER A 142 -25.41 -4.07 -11.05
C SER A 142 -26.29 -4.98 -10.18
N GLY A 143 -26.25 -4.75 -8.87
CA GLY A 143 -26.97 -5.56 -7.87
C GLY A 143 -26.34 -6.91 -7.53
N ALA A 144 -25.25 -7.31 -8.17
CA ALA A 144 -24.43 -8.43 -7.72
C ALA A 144 -23.52 -8.00 -6.56
N PHE A 145 -23.19 -8.94 -5.67
CA PHE A 145 -22.30 -8.68 -4.54
C PHE A 145 -20.84 -8.97 -4.92
N ASN A 146 -19.92 -8.33 -4.23
CA ASN A 146 -18.48 -8.57 -4.37
C ASN A 146 -18.05 -9.86 -3.68
N ALA A 147 -16.91 -10.39 -4.12
CA ALA A 147 -16.18 -11.36 -3.32
C ALA A 147 -15.46 -10.68 -2.14
N GLU A 148 -15.18 -11.47 -1.11
CA GLU A 148 -14.44 -11.04 0.07
C GLU A 148 -13.29 -12.02 0.38
N THR A 149 -12.10 -11.48 0.67
CA THR A 149 -11.01 -12.22 1.31
C THR A 149 -10.80 -11.66 2.70
N LEU A 150 -11.21 -12.42 3.71
CA LEU A 150 -11.23 -12.04 5.12
C LEU A 150 -10.03 -12.61 5.87
N PHE A 151 -9.29 -11.75 6.55
CA PHE A 151 -8.17 -12.13 7.40
C PHE A 151 -8.49 -11.89 8.89
N ARG A 152 -8.46 -12.97 9.68
CA ARG A 152 -8.28 -13.00 11.15
C ARG A 152 -6.89 -13.53 11.52
N ALA A 153 -6.05 -13.78 10.53
CA ALA A 153 -4.78 -14.48 10.60
C ALA A 153 -3.66 -13.69 9.92
N ASN A 154 -2.62 -14.37 9.45
CA ASN A 154 -1.45 -13.75 8.84
C ASN A 154 -1.53 -13.82 7.30
N ALA A 155 -1.42 -12.68 6.62
CA ALA A 155 -1.32 -12.63 5.17
C ALA A 155 0.06 -13.08 4.64
N GLY A 156 1.08 -13.22 5.50
CA GLY A 156 2.41 -13.69 5.09
C GLY A 156 3.09 -12.77 4.08
N ASN A 157 3.51 -13.35 2.97
CA ASN A 157 4.13 -12.67 1.83
C ASN A 157 3.20 -12.67 0.60
N ALA A 158 1.92 -12.93 0.78
CA ALA A 158 0.96 -13.07 -0.31
C ALA A 158 0.85 -11.81 -1.16
N THR A 159 0.48 -11.99 -2.42
CA THR A 159 -0.03 -10.90 -3.27
C THR A 159 -1.55 -10.92 -3.22
N LEU A 160 -2.13 -9.83 -2.74
CA LEU A 160 -3.56 -9.66 -2.52
C LEU A 160 -4.10 -8.61 -3.49
N ILE A 161 -4.98 -9.01 -4.40
CA ILE A 161 -5.53 -8.14 -5.44
C ILE A 161 -7.03 -7.99 -5.21
N ALA A 162 -7.50 -6.75 -5.08
CA ALA A 162 -8.92 -6.40 -5.06
C ALA A 162 -9.29 -5.69 -6.36
N ASN A 163 -10.08 -6.33 -7.20
CA ASN A 163 -10.55 -5.77 -8.46
C ASN A 163 -11.87 -5.02 -8.31
N GLY A 164 -12.06 -4.01 -9.16
CA GLY A 164 -13.33 -3.29 -9.24
C GLY A 164 -14.48 -4.16 -9.74
N GLY A 165 -15.70 -3.81 -9.34
CA GLY A 165 -16.92 -4.37 -9.90
C GLY A 165 -17.32 -3.68 -11.20
N SER A 166 -18.13 -4.36 -12.00
CA SER A 166 -18.65 -3.88 -13.27
C SER A 166 -20.12 -3.44 -13.17
N GLY A 167 -20.56 -2.57 -14.07
CA GLY A 167 -21.95 -2.15 -14.15
C GLY A 167 -22.51 -1.46 -12.90
N GLY A 168 -21.64 -0.88 -12.06
CA GLY A 168 -22.03 -0.26 -10.78
C GLY A 168 -22.05 -1.20 -9.58
N ALA A 169 -21.63 -2.45 -9.75
CA ALA A 169 -21.47 -3.39 -8.65
C ALA A 169 -20.32 -2.99 -7.70
N PRO A 170 -20.33 -3.42 -6.43
CA PRO A 170 -19.21 -3.23 -5.50
C PRO A 170 -17.96 -3.96 -5.97
N GLY A 171 -16.80 -3.38 -5.71
CA GLY A 171 -15.49 -4.00 -5.95
C GLY A 171 -15.14 -5.05 -4.91
N GLY A 172 -14.20 -5.94 -5.23
CA GLY A 172 -13.68 -6.96 -4.33
C GLY A 172 -13.12 -6.36 -3.04
N LEU A 173 -13.28 -7.08 -1.95
CA LEU A 173 -12.92 -6.61 -0.61
C LEU A 173 -11.81 -7.50 -0.01
N ILE A 174 -10.65 -6.92 0.26
CA ILE A 174 -9.65 -7.48 1.15
C ILE A 174 -9.87 -6.88 2.54
N HIS A 175 -10.22 -7.71 3.50
CA HIS A 175 -10.69 -7.28 4.81
C HIS A 175 -9.82 -7.85 5.92
N PHE A 176 -9.16 -6.99 6.69
CA PHE A 176 -8.40 -7.37 7.87
C PHE A 176 -9.13 -6.95 9.14
N VAL A 177 -9.40 -7.92 10.00
CA VAL A 177 -10.11 -7.70 11.25
C VAL A 177 -9.33 -8.26 12.44
N ASP A 178 -9.75 -7.94 13.64
CA ASP A 178 -9.19 -8.42 14.89
C ASP A 178 -7.66 -8.15 15.00
N ALA A 179 -6.88 -9.12 15.46
CA ALA A 179 -5.43 -9.05 15.59
C ALA A 179 -4.69 -9.63 14.39
N SER A 180 -5.30 -9.59 13.20
CA SER A 180 -4.70 -10.09 11.96
C SER A 180 -3.39 -9.37 11.62
N ARG A 181 -2.59 -9.94 10.73
CA ARG A 181 -1.28 -9.41 10.35
C ARG A 181 -1.13 -9.37 8.84
N GLY A 182 -0.75 -8.22 8.31
CA GLY A 182 -0.47 -8.07 6.88
C GLY A 182 0.92 -8.58 6.48
N GLY A 183 1.85 -8.77 7.43
CA GLY A 183 3.18 -9.29 7.14
C GLY A 183 3.97 -8.42 6.17
N THR A 184 4.49 -9.05 5.11
CA THR A 184 5.11 -8.40 3.96
C THR A 184 4.25 -8.49 2.70
N ALA A 185 2.96 -8.76 2.85
CA ALA A 185 2.03 -8.89 1.74
C ALA A 185 2.01 -7.64 0.86
N ARG A 186 1.96 -7.87 -0.45
CA ARG A 186 1.70 -6.85 -1.46
C ARG A 186 0.19 -6.71 -1.65
N VAL A 187 -0.32 -5.50 -1.48
CA VAL A 187 -1.74 -5.21 -1.65
C VAL A 187 -1.96 -4.35 -2.88
N GLU A 188 -2.78 -4.83 -3.79
CA GLU A 188 -3.16 -4.16 -5.03
C GLU A 188 -4.68 -3.93 -5.02
N ALA A 189 -5.11 -2.68 -5.15
CA ALA A 189 -6.53 -2.35 -5.22
C ALA A 189 -6.83 -1.56 -6.50
N PHE A 190 -7.81 -2.01 -7.28
CA PHE A 190 -8.15 -1.42 -8.57
C PHE A 190 -9.62 -1.02 -8.67
N GLY A 191 -9.89 0.10 -9.37
CA GLY A 191 -11.23 0.62 -9.57
C GLY A 191 -11.95 0.96 -8.26
N ASN A 192 -13.05 0.29 -7.95
CA ASN A 192 -13.71 0.39 -6.66
C ASN A 192 -13.42 -0.81 -5.72
N GLY A 193 -12.43 -1.66 -6.08
CA GLY A 193 -11.87 -2.67 -5.19
C GLY A 193 -11.21 -2.03 -3.98
N SER A 194 -11.19 -2.73 -2.84
CA SER A 194 -10.80 -2.11 -1.59
C SER A 194 -9.99 -3.00 -0.64
N LEU A 195 -9.10 -2.34 0.10
CA LEU A 195 -8.53 -2.81 1.36
C LEU A 195 -9.30 -2.15 2.51
N ASP A 196 -9.80 -2.92 3.44
CA ASP A 196 -10.46 -2.42 4.65
C ASP A 196 -9.77 -2.95 5.90
N ILE A 197 -9.30 -2.05 6.74
CA ILE A 197 -8.69 -2.35 8.05
C ILE A 197 -9.48 -1.73 9.21
N SER A 198 -10.68 -1.20 8.95
CA SER A 198 -11.48 -0.51 9.98
C SER A 198 -11.86 -1.41 11.15
N GLY A 199 -12.01 -2.72 10.90
CA GLY A 199 -12.26 -3.75 11.92
C GLY A 199 -11.02 -4.29 12.64
N HIS A 200 -9.82 -3.83 12.26
CA HIS A 200 -8.58 -4.30 12.87
C HIS A 200 -8.43 -3.82 14.32
N ALA A 201 -7.73 -4.58 15.15
CA ALA A 201 -7.39 -4.16 16.53
C ALA A 201 -6.44 -2.94 16.52
N ALA A 202 -6.53 -2.13 17.58
CA ALA A 202 -5.61 -1.00 17.77
C ALA A 202 -4.17 -1.48 18.02
N PRO A 203 -3.14 -0.74 17.60
CA PRO A 203 -3.20 0.56 16.92
C PRO A 203 -3.41 0.47 15.40
N GLY A 204 -3.42 -0.72 14.82
CA GLY A 204 -3.49 -0.98 13.38
C GLY A 204 -2.45 -1.99 12.93
N MET A 205 -2.15 -2.06 11.63
CA MET A 205 -1.36 -3.13 11.03
C MET A 205 -0.27 -2.63 10.07
N THR A 206 0.57 -3.58 9.64
CA THR A 206 1.62 -3.36 8.64
C THR A 206 1.36 -4.24 7.43
N VAL A 207 1.57 -3.70 6.23
CA VAL A 207 1.65 -4.43 4.96
C VAL A 207 2.99 -4.19 4.28
N GLY A 208 3.36 -5.07 3.36
CA GLY A 208 4.58 -4.95 2.56
C GLY A 208 4.57 -3.71 1.69
N SER A 209 3.60 -3.64 0.80
CA SER A 209 3.43 -2.53 -0.15
C SER A 209 1.96 -2.35 -0.51
N MET A 210 1.66 -1.20 -1.10
CA MET A 210 0.31 -0.85 -1.55
C MET A 210 0.39 -0.14 -2.89
N GLU A 211 -0.45 -0.57 -3.85
CA GLU A 211 -0.49 0.03 -5.18
C GLU A 211 -1.87 -0.07 -5.84
N GLY A 212 -2.01 0.55 -7.02
CA GLY A 212 -3.26 0.59 -7.78
C GLY A 212 -4.02 1.90 -7.62
N ASN A 213 -5.29 1.89 -8.02
CA ASN A 213 -6.17 3.07 -8.04
C ASN A 213 -7.49 2.86 -7.30
N GLY A 214 -7.57 1.82 -6.45
CA GLY A 214 -8.74 1.46 -5.66
C GLY A 214 -8.92 2.29 -4.39
N ARG A 215 -9.49 1.67 -3.35
CA ARG A 215 -9.82 2.34 -2.09
C ARG A 215 -9.15 1.66 -0.91
N VAL A 216 -8.76 2.46 0.09
CA VAL A 216 -8.27 1.98 1.38
C VAL A 216 -9.08 2.63 2.49
N PHE A 217 -9.71 1.81 3.32
CA PHE A 217 -10.47 2.25 4.49
C PHE A 217 -9.69 1.96 5.77
N LEU A 218 -9.37 3.01 6.49
CA LEU A 218 -8.56 2.92 7.71
C LEU A 218 -9.41 2.81 8.99
N GLY A 219 -10.66 3.31 8.96
CA GLY A 219 -11.40 3.53 10.19
C GLY A 219 -10.66 4.50 11.11
N SER A 220 -10.38 4.05 12.34
CA SER A 220 -9.53 4.74 13.31
C SER A 220 -8.15 4.09 13.46
N ARG A 221 -7.69 3.32 12.46
CA ARG A 221 -6.49 2.49 12.54
C ARG A 221 -5.32 3.11 11.78
N LYS A 222 -4.12 2.70 12.17
CA LYS A 222 -2.89 3.05 11.49
C LYS A 222 -2.51 1.96 10.48
N LEU A 223 -2.39 2.33 9.22
CA LEU A 223 -1.80 1.46 8.21
C LEU A 223 -0.32 1.82 8.05
N THR A 224 0.57 0.86 8.31
CA THR A 224 1.99 1.00 8.04
C THR A 224 2.33 0.31 6.73
N VAL A 225 3.02 1.01 5.81
CA VAL A 225 3.36 0.51 4.47
C VAL A 225 4.86 0.57 4.25
N GLY A 226 5.45 -0.49 3.69
CA GLY A 226 6.84 -0.50 3.24
C GLY A 226 7.70 -1.64 3.78
N SER A 227 7.12 -2.65 4.49
CA SER A 227 7.91 -3.72 5.12
C SER A 227 8.61 -4.66 4.11
N ASN A 228 8.21 -4.68 2.83
CA ASN A 228 8.86 -5.42 1.75
C ASN A 228 9.85 -4.59 0.92
N ASN A 229 10.04 -3.30 1.24
CA ASN A 229 10.95 -2.37 0.58
C ASN A 229 10.69 -2.13 -0.93
N GLN A 230 9.50 -2.42 -1.45
CA GLN A 230 9.16 -2.18 -2.84
C GLN A 230 8.87 -0.70 -3.12
N ASN A 231 9.17 -0.28 -4.35
CA ASN A 231 8.73 1.01 -4.87
C ASN A 231 7.35 0.84 -5.47
N THR A 232 6.37 1.62 -5.01
CA THR A 232 4.98 1.50 -5.45
C THR A 232 4.32 2.84 -5.68
N ASN A 233 3.28 2.83 -6.54
CA ASN A 233 2.45 4.00 -6.83
C ASN A 233 0.99 3.68 -6.49
N PHE A 234 0.42 4.43 -5.56
CA PHE A 234 -0.99 4.37 -5.23
C PHE A 234 -1.69 5.63 -5.72
N SER A 235 -2.52 5.46 -6.74
CA SER A 235 -3.35 6.51 -7.35
C SER A 235 -4.83 6.40 -6.96
N GLY A 236 -5.12 5.61 -5.93
CA GLY A 236 -6.44 5.46 -5.32
C GLY A 236 -6.69 6.48 -4.20
N SER A 237 -7.69 6.21 -3.37
CA SER A 237 -8.05 7.03 -2.21
C SER A 237 -7.86 6.28 -0.89
N ILE A 238 -7.21 6.94 0.08
CA ILE A 238 -7.10 6.48 1.46
C ILE A 238 -8.00 7.37 2.31
N GLN A 239 -8.84 6.76 3.12
CA GLN A 239 -9.87 7.48 3.89
C GLN A 239 -10.16 6.79 5.22
N ASP A 240 -10.79 7.51 6.11
CA ASP A 240 -11.42 6.96 7.31
C ASP A 240 -12.64 6.12 6.93
N GLY A 241 -13.39 5.62 7.89
CA GLY A 241 -14.59 4.81 7.63
C GLY A 241 -14.24 3.36 7.29
N GLY A 242 -15.04 2.72 6.45
CA GLY A 242 -14.98 1.29 6.16
C GLY A 242 -16.13 0.52 6.78
N ALA A 243 -16.12 -0.80 6.75
CA ALA A 243 -17.20 -1.67 7.23
C ALA A 243 -17.50 -1.46 8.73
N ASN A 244 -16.47 -1.17 9.53
CA ASN A 244 -16.59 -0.91 10.97
C ASN A 244 -16.60 0.60 11.31
N GLY A 245 -16.62 1.48 10.29
CA GLY A 245 -16.61 2.92 10.51
C GLY A 245 -15.33 3.42 11.17
N GLY A 246 -15.43 4.56 11.87
CA GLY A 246 -14.34 5.20 12.62
C GLY A 246 -13.70 6.37 11.88
N ILE A 247 -13.04 7.25 12.67
CA ILE A 247 -12.28 8.43 12.23
C ILE A 247 -10.92 8.44 12.94
N GLY A 248 -9.97 9.21 12.44
CA GLY A 248 -8.61 9.25 13.01
C GLY A 248 -7.67 8.21 12.39
N GLY A 249 -8.04 7.62 11.28
CA GLY A 249 -7.17 6.73 10.51
C GLY A 249 -5.88 7.44 10.10
N SER A 250 -4.74 6.75 10.17
CA SER A 250 -3.43 7.33 9.90
C SER A 250 -2.57 6.43 9.01
N LEU A 251 -1.62 7.05 8.30
CA LEU A 251 -0.67 6.35 7.45
C LEU A 251 0.74 6.44 8.02
N ALA A 252 1.48 5.34 8.04
CA ALA A 252 2.90 5.34 8.33
C ALA A 252 3.69 4.75 7.17
N LYS A 253 4.76 5.44 6.73
CA LYS A 253 5.72 4.94 5.74
C LYS A 253 6.97 4.45 6.44
N THR A 254 7.33 3.21 6.15
CA THR A 254 8.57 2.56 6.64
C THR A 254 9.29 1.86 5.48
N GLY A 255 10.38 1.12 5.80
CA GLY A 255 11.18 0.44 4.77
C GLY A 255 11.91 1.41 3.85
N THR A 256 12.76 0.89 2.97
CA THR A 256 13.67 1.71 2.12
C THR A 256 13.05 2.13 0.79
N GLY A 257 12.01 1.45 0.33
CA GLY A 257 11.35 1.75 -0.94
C GLY A 257 10.58 3.06 -0.93
N GLU A 258 10.12 3.48 -2.11
CA GLU A 258 9.28 4.65 -2.31
C GLU A 258 7.80 4.28 -2.33
N LEU A 259 6.96 5.11 -1.70
CA LEU A 259 5.51 5.12 -1.91
C LEU A 259 5.12 6.46 -2.53
N VAL A 260 4.57 6.42 -3.74
CA VAL A 260 3.98 7.59 -4.39
C VAL A 260 2.48 7.64 -4.10
N LEU A 261 2.00 8.74 -3.54
CA LEU A 261 0.58 9.04 -3.39
C LEU A 261 0.16 10.03 -4.49
N ALA A 262 -0.47 9.51 -5.54
CA ALA A 262 -0.76 10.27 -6.75
C ALA A 262 -2.16 10.90 -6.76
N ARG A 263 -2.95 10.72 -5.68
CA ARG A 263 -4.32 11.23 -5.59
C ARG A 263 -4.63 11.84 -4.23
N ARG A 264 -5.74 12.56 -4.17
CA ARG A 264 -6.29 13.11 -2.93
C ARG A 264 -6.69 12.02 -1.95
N ASN A 265 -6.28 12.18 -0.70
CA ASN A 265 -6.65 11.35 0.45
C ASN A 265 -7.42 12.18 1.50
N THR A 266 -8.22 11.52 2.33
CA THR A 266 -9.13 12.20 3.27
C THR A 266 -9.07 11.67 4.70
N TYR A 267 -8.19 10.73 5.01
CA TYR A 267 -7.99 10.25 6.38
C TYR A 267 -7.51 11.39 7.31
N THR A 268 -7.85 11.29 8.60
CA THR A 268 -7.77 12.44 9.53
C THR A 268 -6.68 12.34 10.58
N GLY A 269 -6.09 11.16 10.82
CA GLY A 269 -5.11 10.94 11.89
C GLY A 269 -3.67 11.31 11.55
N GLY A 270 -3.41 11.77 10.31
CA GLY A 270 -2.10 12.25 9.87
C GLY A 270 -1.20 11.18 9.28
N THR A 271 0.03 11.61 8.92
CA THR A 271 1.02 10.77 8.22
C THR A 271 2.36 10.81 8.94
N ILE A 272 3.00 9.67 9.11
CA ILE A 272 4.33 9.55 9.72
C ILE A 272 5.28 8.88 8.72
N ILE A 273 6.44 9.49 8.47
CA ILE A 273 7.51 8.91 7.67
C ILE A 273 8.66 8.56 8.61
N THR A 274 9.07 7.29 8.63
CA THR A 274 10.18 6.83 9.47
C THR A 274 11.40 6.41 8.65
N ARG A 275 11.20 6.02 7.37
CA ARG A 275 12.27 5.58 6.49
C ARG A 275 11.81 5.52 5.03
N GLY A 276 12.79 5.55 4.10
CA GLY A 276 12.54 5.50 2.65
C GLY A 276 11.94 6.78 2.12
N HIS A 277 11.12 6.69 1.09
CA HIS A 277 10.57 7.86 0.41
C HIS A 277 9.05 7.84 0.45
N LEU A 278 8.43 8.98 0.78
CA LEU A 278 7.02 9.26 0.53
C LEU A 278 6.93 10.45 -0.41
N THR A 279 6.42 10.22 -1.61
CA THR A 279 6.26 11.24 -2.64
C THR A 279 4.78 11.54 -2.84
N VAL A 280 4.38 12.81 -2.80
CA VAL A 280 3.01 13.24 -3.06
C VAL A 280 2.94 13.96 -4.40
N ASN A 281 2.14 13.40 -5.32
CA ASN A 281 1.92 13.94 -6.67
C ASN A 281 0.42 14.09 -6.97
N ASN A 282 -0.37 14.35 -5.92
CA ASN A 282 -1.82 14.50 -6.03
C ASN A 282 -2.22 15.79 -6.76
N GLN A 283 -3.28 15.67 -7.55
CA GLN A 283 -3.97 16.82 -8.14
C GLN A 283 -5.20 17.14 -7.29
N GLY A 284 -5.20 18.34 -6.70
CA GLY A 284 -6.27 18.83 -5.83
C GLY A 284 -6.36 18.14 -4.48
N GLY A 285 -6.86 18.82 -3.47
CA GLY A 285 -6.97 18.34 -2.09
C GLY A 285 -5.61 18.04 -1.47
N SER A 286 -5.54 17.08 -0.55
CA SER A 286 -4.32 16.70 0.16
C SER A 286 -3.86 15.29 -0.22
N GLY A 287 -2.58 15.12 -0.50
CA GLY A 287 -1.97 13.81 -0.76
C GLY A 287 -1.80 12.97 0.52
N THR A 288 -1.76 13.62 1.69
CA THR A 288 -1.50 12.98 3.00
C THR A 288 -2.68 13.04 3.96
N GLY A 289 -3.92 13.09 3.45
CA GLY A 289 -5.08 13.33 4.31
C GLY A 289 -5.11 14.76 4.85
N ILE A 290 -5.88 15.00 5.90
CA ILE A 290 -6.05 16.34 6.48
C ILE A 290 -5.28 16.54 7.79
N GLY A 291 -4.81 15.48 8.42
CA GLY A 291 -4.01 15.54 9.63
C GLY A 291 -2.54 15.94 9.39
N PRO A 292 -1.76 16.15 10.45
CA PRO A 292 -0.37 16.59 10.35
C PRO A 292 0.53 15.53 9.69
N VAL A 293 1.65 15.99 9.12
CA VAL A 293 2.72 15.15 8.58
C VAL A 293 3.95 15.28 9.46
N GLN A 294 4.46 14.16 9.94
CA GLN A 294 5.68 14.08 10.75
C GLN A 294 6.73 13.25 10.01
N ILE A 295 7.86 13.85 9.67
CA ILE A 295 9.01 13.17 9.07
C ILE A 295 10.05 12.93 10.17
N ASN A 296 10.15 11.69 10.66
CA ASN A 296 11.14 11.30 11.66
C ASN A 296 12.44 10.80 11.01
N GLY A 297 12.38 10.42 9.75
CA GLY A 297 13.51 9.96 8.95
C GLY A 297 13.07 9.64 7.53
N GLY A 298 14.04 9.54 6.60
CA GLY A 298 13.77 9.36 5.18
C GLY A 298 13.35 10.66 4.48
N PHE A 299 12.79 10.52 3.29
CA PHE A 299 12.51 11.63 2.39
C PHE A 299 11.00 11.84 2.24
N PHE A 300 10.60 13.09 2.28
CA PHE A 300 9.24 13.51 1.97
C PHE A 300 9.25 14.63 0.94
N GLY A 301 8.45 14.51 -0.12
CA GLY A 301 8.45 15.51 -1.15
C GLY A 301 7.42 15.26 -2.26
N GLY A 302 7.78 15.65 -3.49
CA GLY A 302 6.93 15.58 -4.68
C GLY A 302 6.45 16.96 -5.16
N ALA A 303 5.40 16.95 -6.00
CA ALA A 303 4.81 18.14 -6.62
C ALA A 303 3.36 18.39 -6.17
N GLY A 304 2.90 17.70 -5.16
CA GLY A 304 1.51 17.71 -4.70
C GLY A 304 1.17 18.81 -3.70
N THR A 305 0.01 18.64 -3.08
CA THR A 305 -0.53 19.53 -2.05
C THR A 305 -0.79 18.77 -0.75
N ILE A 306 -0.53 19.41 0.37
CA ILE A 306 -0.70 18.90 1.73
C ILE A 306 -1.57 19.88 2.51
N ALA A 307 -2.62 19.39 3.20
CA ALA A 307 -3.51 20.22 4.00
C ALA A 307 -3.01 20.42 5.44
N GLY A 308 -2.38 19.39 6.02
CA GLY A 308 -1.90 19.40 7.39
C GLY A 308 -0.59 20.15 7.58
N ALA A 309 -0.27 20.51 8.82
CA ALA A 309 1.04 21.03 9.18
C ALA A 309 2.14 19.99 8.94
N VAL A 310 3.32 20.41 8.49
CA VAL A 310 4.45 19.53 8.21
C VAL A 310 5.60 19.82 9.18
N ASN A 311 6.03 18.78 9.88
CA ASN A 311 7.19 18.82 10.77
C ASN A 311 8.31 17.94 10.19
N VAL A 312 9.44 18.54 9.86
CA VAL A 312 10.64 17.88 9.35
C VAL A 312 11.60 17.65 10.49
N GLY A 313 11.88 16.40 10.79
CA GLY A 313 12.68 16.00 11.96
C GLY A 313 11.90 15.98 13.26
N ASN A 314 12.46 15.26 14.23
CA ASN A 314 11.97 15.19 15.61
C ASN A 314 12.90 15.91 16.60
N GLY A 315 13.96 16.55 16.11
CA GLY A 315 14.96 17.25 16.92
C GLY A 315 15.96 16.35 17.67
N VAL A 316 15.85 15.02 17.54
CA VAL A 316 16.66 14.05 18.29
C VAL A 316 17.54 13.21 17.38
N ALA A 317 17.06 12.86 16.20
CA ALA A 317 17.75 12.02 15.22
C ALA A 317 17.86 12.73 13.87
N ALA A 318 18.98 12.52 13.18
CA ALA A 318 19.20 12.99 11.80
C ALA A 318 18.47 12.08 10.78
N GLY A 319 18.41 12.55 9.52
CA GLY A 319 17.93 11.76 8.38
C GLY A 319 16.50 12.06 7.95
N ALA A 320 15.84 13.08 8.50
CA ALA A 320 14.59 13.60 8.00
C ALA A 320 14.87 14.67 6.93
N VAL A 321 14.37 14.45 5.71
CA VAL A 321 14.64 15.32 4.56
C VAL A 321 13.31 15.75 3.91
N LEU A 322 13.16 17.06 3.70
CA LEU A 322 12.14 17.62 2.82
C LEU A 322 12.75 17.88 1.44
N LEU A 323 12.19 17.26 0.39
CA LEU A 323 12.68 17.32 -0.99
C LEU A 323 11.53 17.68 -1.94
N PRO A 324 11.26 18.97 -2.23
CA PRO A 324 10.26 19.35 -3.25
C PRO A 324 10.69 18.86 -4.64
N GLY A 325 9.86 18.03 -5.26
CA GLY A 325 10.21 17.28 -6.47
C GLY A 325 10.72 15.88 -6.14
N THR A 326 11.72 15.46 -6.87
CA THR A 326 12.43 14.18 -6.67
C THR A 326 13.94 14.42 -6.73
N ALA A 327 14.74 13.41 -6.44
CA ALA A 327 16.19 13.51 -6.53
C ALA A 327 16.75 13.96 -7.91
N GLY A 328 15.93 13.95 -8.96
CA GLY A 328 16.31 14.38 -10.33
C GLY A 328 15.47 15.50 -10.92
N THR A 329 14.42 15.94 -10.25
CA THR A 329 13.49 16.95 -10.79
C THR A 329 13.16 18.02 -9.75
N ALA A 330 13.25 19.28 -10.15
CA ALA A 330 12.74 20.39 -9.38
C ALA A 330 11.22 20.50 -9.54
N ALA A 331 10.50 20.65 -8.44
CA ALA A 331 9.05 20.86 -8.47
C ALA A 331 8.59 21.76 -7.32
N SER A 332 7.32 22.13 -7.32
CA SER A 332 6.71 22.88 -6.23
C SER A 332 5.84 22.00 -5.37
N LEU A 333 6.20 21.84 -4.10
CA LEU A 333 5.40 21.19 -3.06
C LEU A 333 4.60 22.26 -2.33
N THR A 334 3.28 22.10 -2.20
CA THR A 334 2.42 23.07 -1.52
C THR A 334 1.92 22.52 -0.18
N ILE A 335 2.16 23.25 0.88
CA ILE A 335 1.71 22.96 2.25
C ILE A 335 0.73 24.07 2.64
N ASN A 336 -0.56 23.75 2.64
CA ASN A 336 -1.63 24.68 3.04
C ASN A 336 -1.73 24.89 4.55
N ASN A 337 -0.59 24.84 5.22
CA ASN A 337 -0.43 24.98 6.66
C ASN A 337 1.02 25.38 7.00
N SER A 338 1.40 25.36 8.27
CA SER A 338 2.76 25.64 8.71
C SER A 338 3.75 24.55 8.33
N LEU A 339 4.99 24.97 8.07
CA LEU A 339 6.16 24.15 7.87
C LEU A 339 7.17 24.43 8.98
N THR A 340 7.54 23.40 9.73
CA THR A 340 8.56 23.51 10.78
C THR A 340 9.70 22.55 10.50
N PHE A 341 10.91 23.07 10.44
CA PHE A 341 12.15 22.29 10.44
C PHE A 341 12.71 22.22 11.85
N ASN A 342 12.82 21.02 12.40
CA ASN A 342 13.44 20.76 13.69
C ASN A 342 14.95 20.47 13.52
N ALA A 343 15.72 20.61 14.58
CA ALA A 343 17.16 20.35 14.56
C ALA A 343 17.48 18.99 13.90
N LEU A 344 18.65 18.91 13.27
CA LEU A 344 19.17 17.73 12.56
C LEU A 344 18.35 17.29 11.32
N SER A 345 17.39 18.10 10.88
CA SER A 345 16.68 17.87 9.60
C SER A 345 17.35 18.61 8.44
N THR A 346 16.98 18.23 7.24
CA THR A 346 17.54 18.79 6.00
C THR A 346 16.43 19.27 5.07
N TYR A 347 16.63 20.42 4.46
CA TYR A 347 15.91 20.85 3.28
C TYR A 347 16.81 20.64 2.06
N GLU A 348 16.44 19.69 1.18
CA GLU A 348 17.15 19.44 -0.08
C GLU A 348 16.48 20.23 -1.21
N CYS A 349 17.23 21.17 -1.80
CA CYS A 349 16.79 22.03 -2.88
C CYS A 349 17.50 21.64 -4.17
N VAL A 350 16.81 20.96 -5.06
CA VAL A 350 17.35 20.52 -6.36
C VAL A 350 17.30 21.65 -7.37
N LEU A 351 18.42 21.97 -8.01
CA LEU A 351 18.47 22.85 -9.17
C LEU A 351 18.47 22.05 -10.47
N VAL A 352 17.62 22.43 -11.41
CA VAL A 352 17.62 21.95 -12.79
C VAL A 352 17.87 23.15 -13.70
N ARG A 353 18.95 23.10 -14.49
CA ARG A 353 19.39 24.25 -15.32
C ARG A 353 18.84 24.22 -16.73
N THR A 354 18.49 23.07 -17.27
CA THR A 354 17.92 22.91 -18.63
C THR A 354 16.61 23.67 -18.80
N THR A 355 15.82 23.71 -17.73
CA THR A 355 14.68 24.60 -17.55
C THR A 355 14.85 25.26 -16.20
N PRO A 356 15.59 26.42 -16.11
CA PRO A 356 16.10 26.93 -14.84
C PRO A 356 15.02 26.98 -13.75
N ALA A 357 15.04 26.00 -12.85
CA ALA A 357 14.08 25.85 -11.76
C ALA A 357 14.75 25.21 -10.54
N VAL A 358 14.28 25.55 -9.36
CA VAL A 358 14.67 24.90 -8.11
C VAL A 358 13.48 24.18 -7.47
N GLY A 359 13.78 23.14 -6.70
CA GLY A 359 12.80 22.54 -5.81
C GLY A 359 12.27 23.59 -4.83
N LYS A 360 10.96 23.88 -4.89
CA LYS A 360 10.33 24.95 -4.12
C LYS A 360 9.25 24.41 -3.19
N VAL A 361 9.22 24.90 -1.96
CA VAL A 361 8.09 24.69 -1.06
C VAL A 361 7.28 25.98 -0.92
N ASN A 362 5.95 25.87 -1.03
CA ASN A 362 5.03 26.93 -0.66
C ASN A 362 4.40 26.57 0.70
N ALA A 363 4.39 27.45 1.70
CA ALA A 363 3.84 27.17 3.03
C ALA A 363 3.19 28.38 3.69
N LEU A 364 2.18 28.16 4.54
CA LEU A 364 1.51 29.18 5.35
C LEU A 364 2.26 29.40 6.69
N GLY A 365 3.49 29.91 6.60
CA GLY A 365 4.38 30.13 7.73
C GLY A 365 5.47 29.08 7.83
N VAL A 366 6.71 29.54 8.05
CA VAL A 366 7.91 28.71 8.08
C VAL A 366 8.73 29.00 9.32
N ILE A 367 9.09 27.95 10.03
CA ILE A 367 9.97 27.98 11.20
C ILE A 367 11.17 27.07 10.94
N ILE A 368 12.38 27.59 11.10
CA ILE A 368 13.63 26.88 10.95
C ILE A 368 14.37 26.96 12.30
N HIS A 369 14.39 25.85 13.04
CA HIS A 369 15.13 25.77 14.30
C HIS A 369 16.63 25.68 14.05
N SER A 370 17.42 25.95 15.08
CA SER A 370 18.90 25.84 15.01
C SER A 370 19.34 24.41 14.68
N GLY A 371 20.42 24.27 13.90
CA GLY A 371 20.96 22.96 13.50
C GLY A 371 20.26 22.29 12.32
N VAL A 372 19.36 22.99 11.62
CA VAL A 372 18.78 22.52 10.36
C VAL A 372 19.73 22.83 9.20
N THR A 373 19.92 21.87 8.29
CA THR A 373 20.82 21.98 7.14
C THR A 373 20.07 22.30 5.86
N PHE A 374 20.62 23.18 5.04
CA PHE A 374 20.21 23.39 3.66
C PHE A 374 21.15 22.64 2.74
N GLU A 375 20.64 21.75 1.91
CA GLU A 375 21.41 21.04 0.89
C GLU A 375 21.00 21.51 -0.50
N PHE A 376 21.95 22.06 -1.26
CA PHE A 376 21.71 22.50 -2.61
C PHE A 376 22.31 21.50 -3.60
N VAL A 377 21.43 20.82 -4.32
CA VAL A 377 21.81 19.73 -5.23
C VAL A 377 21.65 20.18 -6.68
N ASP A 378 22.78 20.39 -7.33
CA ASP A 378 22.84 20.82 -8.72
C ASP A 378 22.97 19.60 -9.62
N ARG A 379 21.93 19.25 -10.34
CA ARG A 379 21.85 18.03 -11.15
C ARG A 379 22.24 18.21 -12.61
N THR A 380 22.50 19.43 -13.03
CA THR A 380 22.79 19.74 -14.43
C THR A 380 24.01 20.65 -14.54
N THR A 381 24.63 20.72 -15.72
CA THR A 381 25.75 21.61 -16.02
C THR A 381 25.27 22.80 -16.86
N GLY A 382 26.00 23.91 -16.78
CA GLY A 382 25.75 25.12 -17.55
C GLY A 382 25.89 26.40 -16.70
N SER A 383 26.11 27.53 -17.34
CA SER A 383 26.10 28.83 -16.68
C SER A 383 24.68 29.36 -16.56
N LEU A 384 24.38 29.94 -15.41
CA LEU A 384 23.13 30.66 -15.18
C LEU A 384 23.35 32.14 -15.45
N THR A 385 22.30 32.86 -15.80
CA THR A 385 22.37 34.32 -16.02
C THR A 385 22.58 35.03 -14.69
N PRO A 386 23.62 35.87 -14.54
CA PRO A 386 23.77 36.71 -13.36
C PRO A 386 22.51 37.57 -13.12
N GLY A 387 22.13 37.69 -11.86
CA GLY A 387 20.89 38.35 -11.45
C GLY A 387 19.62 37.47 -11.48
N ALA A 388 19.70 36.24 -12.03
CA ALA A 388 18.55 35.32 -11.95
C ALA A 388 18.22 34.98 -10.49
N VAL A 389 16.93 34.97 -10.15
CA VAL A 389 16.42 34.76 -8.79
C VAL A 389 15.61 33.46 -8.74
N PHE A 390 15.96 32.56 -7.85
CA PHE A 390 15.26 31.32 -7.58
C PHE A 390 14.62 31.36 -6.19
N THR A 391 13.32 31.12 -6.09
CA THR A 391 12.63 31.00 -4.79
C THR A 391 12.67 29.57 -4.32
N ALA A 392 13.42 29.28 -3.26
CA ALA A 392 13.50 27.98 -2.63
C ALA A 392 12.34 27.74 -1.63
N ILE A 393 11.99 28.77 -0.83
CA ILE A 393 10.84 28.75 0.07
C ILE A 393 9.98 29.97 -0.24
N ASN A 394 8.74 29.74 -0.65
CA ASN A 394 7.70 30.76 -0.80
C ASN A 394 6.83 30.71 0.46
N ASN A 395 7.05 31.66 1.35
CA ASN A 395 6.29 31.77 2.59
C ASN A 395 5.04 32.64 2.36
N ILE A 396 3.89 32.01 2.22
CA ILE A 396 2.62 32.66 1.89
C ILE A 396 1.99 33.41 3.09
N SER A 397 2.57 33.27 4.31
CA SER A 397 2.08 33.99 5.48
C SER A 397 2.48 35.47 5.45
N ALA A 398 1.81 36.31 6.22
CA ALA A 398 2.23 37.70 6.43
C ALA A 398 3.49 37.86 7.29
N ASN A 399 3.89 36.82 8.02
CA ASN A 399 5.04 36.85 8.91
C ASN A 399 6.30 36.41 8.15
N PRO A 400 7.48 36.95 8.48
CA PRO A 400 8.75 36.48 7.90
C PRO A 400 9.04 35.03 8.31
N ILE A 401 9.94 34.36 7.56
CA ILE A 401 10.53 33.07 7.99
C ILE A 401 11.19 33.27 9.32
N SER A 402 10.87 32.42 10.29
CA SER A 402 11.50 32.43 11.62
C SER A 402 12.74 31.53 11.62
N GLY A 403 13.91 32.10 11.87
CA GLY A 403 15.20 31.40 11.86
C GLY A 403 15.82 31.30 10.46
N THR A 404 17.00 30.67 10.41
CA THR A 404 17.77 30.42 9.19
C THR A 404 18.40 29.03 9.24
N PHE A 405 18.73 28.46 8.09
CA PHE A 405 19.52 27.24 8.04
C PHE A 405 20.92 27.45 8.63
N ALA A 406 21.45 26.47 9.33
CA ALA A 406 22.73 26.56 10.04
C ALA A 406 23.92 26.87 9.11
N ASN A 407 23.86 26.39 7.87
CA ASN A 407 24.88 26.57 6.83
C ASN A 407 24.50 27.58 5.74
N LEU A 408 23.37 28.31 5.90
CA LEU A 408 22.91 29.30 4.94
C LEU A 408 22.28 30.47 5.68
N ALA A 409 23.11 31.35 6.26
CA ALA A 409 22.61 32.56 6.91
C ALA A 409 22.13 33.61 5.89
N ASP A 410 21.31 34.57 6.33
CA ASP A 410 20.82 35.65 5.45
C ASP A 410 22.00 36.46 4.89
N GLY A 411 21.99 36.73 3.59
CA GLY A 411 23.01 37.48 2.87
C GLY A 411 24.27 36.69 2.54
N THR A 412 24.44 35.43 3.00
CA THR A 412 25.64 34.62 2.67
C THR A 412 25.63 34.16 1.21
N THR A 413 26.80 33.89 0.70
CA THR A 413 27.03 33.33 -0.63
C THR A 413 27.60 31.93 -0.57
N PHE A 414 27.24 31.11 -1.55
CA PHE A 414 27.80 29.77 -1.76
C PHE A 414 27.98 29.51 -3.25
N SER A 415 28.88 28.59 -3.60
CA SER A 415 29.13 28.23 -5.00
C SER A 415 28.61 26.82 -5.29
N SER A 416 27.99 26.61 -6.45
CA SER A 416 27.59 25.32 -6.97
C SER A 416 27.68 25.33 -8.49
N GLY A 417 28.30 24.29 -9.06
CA GLY A 417 28.38 24.07 -10.51
C GLY A 417 28.93 25.25 -11.31
N GLY A 418 29.87 25.98 -10.76
CA GLY A 418 30.48 27.16 -11.41
C GLY A 418 29.72 28.47 -11.31
N ASN A 419 28.59 28.49 -10.56
CA ASN A 419 27.85 29.71 -10.27
C ASN A 419 27.92 30.02 -8.77
N THR A 420 27.85 31.30 -8.41
CA THR A 420 27.74 31.79 -7.04
C THR A 420 26.31 32.25 -6.79
N PHE A 421 25.74 31.83 -5.68
CA PHE A 421 24.40 32.17 -5.24
C PHE A 421 24.45 32.98 -3.95
N LYS A 422 23.62 34.01 -3.85
CA LYS A 422 23.40 34.78 -2.62
C LYS A 422 22.04 34.47 -2.03
N ALA A 423 22.01 34.04 -0.76
CA ALA A 423 20.77 33.79 -0.04
C ALA A 423 20.16 35.09 0.50
N ASN A 424 18.81 35.19 0.42
CA ASN A 424 18.06 36.30 1.00
C ASN A 424 16.75 35.75 1.58
N TYR A 425 16.55 35.87 2.89
CA TYR A 425 15.34 35.44 3.62
C TYR A 425 14.21 36.50 3.62
N ARG A 426 14.46 37.62 2.93
CA ARG A 426 13.49 38.71 2.71
C ARG A 426 13.24 38.91 1.22
N GLY A 427 13.39 37.85 0.42
CA GLY A 427 13.15 37.88 -1.02
C GLY A 427 11.66 37.89 -1.38
N GLY A 428 11.37 37.86 -2.65
CA GLY A 428 10.01 37.76 -3.18
C GLY A 428 9.08 38.87 -2.64
N THR A 429 8.10 38.47 -1.85
CA THR A 429 7.14 39.39 -1.19
C THR A 429 7.70 40.01 0.11
N GLY A 430 8.96 39.81 0.45
CA GLY A 430 9.62 40.34 1.64
C GLY A 430 9.79 39.33 2.77
N ASN A 431 9.41 38.09 2.55
CA ASN A 431 9.40 37.01 3.56
C ASN A 431 9.73 35.62 2.99
N ASP A 432 10.32 35.56 1.80
CA ASP A 432 10.68 34.32 1.10
C ASP A 432 12.20 34.06 1.22
N LEU A 433 12.58 32.78 1.13
CA LEU A 433 13.99 32.42 0.87
C LEU A 433 14.23 32.39 -0.63
N THR A 434 15.04 33.31 -1.11
CA THR A 434 15.49 33.37 -2.49
C THR A 434 16.99 33.18 -2.62
N LEU A 435 17.41 32.67 -3.76
CA LEU A 435 18.81 32.47 -4.16
C LEU A 435 19.04 33.27 -5.44
N THR A 436 19.91 34.29 -5.39
CA THR A 436 20.23 35.14 -6.54
C THR A 436 21.60 34.76 -7.09
N VAL A 437 21.69 34.50 -8.40
CA VAL A 437 22.96 34.26 -9.10
C VAL A 437 23.78 35.55 -9.13
N GLN A 438 25.05 35.49 -8.72
CA GLN A 438 25.98 36.63 -8.68
C GLN A 438 26.79 36.77 -9.95
#